data_9d7ce797d4e554d32141e418a69e5cf7
#
_entry.id   9d7ce797d4e554d32141e418a69e5cf7
#
_cell.length_a   1.000
_cell.length_b   1.000
_cell.length_c   1.000
_cell.angle_alpha   90.00
_cell.angle_beta   90.00
_cell.angle_gamma   90.00
#
_symmetry.space_group_name_H-M   'P 1'
#
loop_
_entity.id
_entity.type
_entity.pdbx_description
1 polymer ?
#
loop_
_entity_poly.entity_id
_entity_poly.type
_entity_poly.pdbx_seq_one_letter_code
_entity_poly.pdbx_strand_id
1 'polypeptide(L)'
;FGFIGMAVIHFFFMPMVFVGIPVWAKERFVEGAYVYGLVTAAFGAGALIGAVASGYMKGPKDTNLIPLMFIAYVFSGSTLALIIFYDAYWWAMLLFFVSGIFEAYFYVHFTTWLQKITPEYLLGRVMSVLMLMSMGLLPIADAIMGFVIEYSLDMAMIASSVFLMVFCGLVAINPKSRVVTSEK
;
A
#
# COMPACT_ATOMS: atom_id res chain seq x y z
N PHE A 1 -1.19 16.29 -3.84
CA PHE A 1 -0.91 15.00 -4.51
C PHE A 1 -0.71 13.87 -3.48
N GLY A 2 0.11 14.04 -2.43
CA GLY A 2 0.39 12.98 -1.45
C GLY A 2 -0.85 12.39 -0.78
N PHE A 3 -1.76 13.22 -0.26
CA PHE A 3 -2.99 12.76 0.41
C PHE A 3 -3.94 12.02 -0.53
N ILE A 4 -4.19 12.55 -1.73
CA ILE A 4 -5.05 11.92 -2.72
C ILE A 4 -4.43 10.59 -3.16
N GLY A 5 -3.12 10.57 -3.37
CA GLY A 5 -2.41 9.35 -3.72
C GLY A 5 -2.52 8.27 -2.65
N MET A 6 -2.34 8.62 -1.38
CA MET A 6 -2.54 7.69 -0.25
C MET A 6 -3.97 7.18 -0.19
N ALA A 7 -4.97 8.05 -0.35
CA ALA A 7 -6.38 7.63 -0.35
C ALA A 7 -6.67 6.63 -1.49
N VAL A 8 -6.17 6.89 -2.70
CA VAL A 8 -6.35 6.00 -3.85
C VAL A 8 -5.66 4.66 -3.61
N ILE A 9 -4.43 4.66 -3.10
CA ILE A 9 -3.69 3.42 -2.80
C ILE A 9 -4.45 2.60 -1.77
N HIS A 10 -4.84 3.22 -0.65
CA HIS A 10 -5.57 2.50 0.41
C HIS A 10 -6.93 1.99 -0.08
N PHE A 11 -7.61 2.74 -0.95
CA PHE A 11 -8.90 2.35 -1.50
C PHE A 11 -8.82 1.11 -2.41
N PHE A 12 -7.75 0.92 -3.16
CA PHE A 12 -7.60 -0.19 -4.10
C PHE A 12 -6.73 -1.33 -3.57
N PHE A 13 -5.70 -1.05 -2.77
CA PHE A 13 -4.78 -2.07 -2.27
C PHE A 13 -5.28 -2.76 -1.01
N MET A 14 -5.71 -1.99 0.00
CA MET A 14 -6.10 -2.57 1.30
C MET A 14 -7.30 -3.52 1.22
N PRO A 15 -8.38 -3.24 0.46
CA PRO A 15 -9.45 -4.22 0.29
C PRO A 15 -8.99 -5.51 -0.37
N MET A 16 -8.00 -5.46 -1.26
CA MET A 16 -7.43 -6.69 -1.81
C MET A 16 -6.71 -7.51 -0.73
N VAL A 17 -6.03 -6.85 0.22
CA VAL A 17 -5.37 -7.53 1.34
C VAL A 17 -6.40 -8.10 2.32
N PHE A 18 -7.45 -7.35 2.68
CA PHE A 18 -8.41 -7.75 3.72
C PHE A 18 -9.58 -8.60 3.22
N VAL A 19 -9.96 -8.46 1.94
CA VAL A 19 -11.08 -9.20 1.34
C VAL A 19 -10.58 -10.13 0.23
N GLY A 20 -9.75 -9.64 -0.67
CA GLY A 20 -9.28 -10.40 -1.83
C GLY A 20 -8.39 -11.59 -1.45
N ILE A 21 -7.37 -11.38 -0.60
CA ILE A 21 -6.46 -12.47 -0.20
C ILE A 21 -7.14 -13.59 0.58
N PRO A 22 -8.06 -13.33 1.54
CA PRO A 22 -8.84 -14.40 2.18
C PRO A 22 -9.64 -15.24 1.18
N VAL A 23 -10.29 -14.59 0.21
CA VAL A 23 -11.07 -15.28 -0.84
C VAL A 23 -10.13 -16.09 -1.73
N TRP A 24 -9.04 -15.50 -2.21
CA TRP A 24 -8.00 -16.19 -2.99
C TRP A 24 -7.44 -17.43 -2.27
N ALA A 25 -7.12 -17.28 -0.99
CA ALA A 25 -6.59 -18.38 -0.20
C ALA A 25 -7.62 -19.51 -0.02
N LYS A 26 -8.90 -19.15 0.22
CA LYS A 26 -9.99 -20.12 0.37
C LYS A 26 -10.31 -20.87 -0.92
N GLU A 27 -10.25 -20.19 -2.07
CA GLU A 27 -10.58 -20.81 -3.35
C GLU A 27 -9.47 -21.74 -3.88
N ARG A 28 -8.21 -21.39 -3.58
CA ARG A 28 -7.05 -22.08 -4.15
C ARG A 28 -6.39 -23.13 -3.24
N PHE A 29 -6.63 -23.05 -1.92
CA PHE A 29 -5.98 -23.94 -0.96
C PHE A 29 -7.00 -24.58 -0.01
N VAL A 30 -6.82 -25.86 0.27
CA VAL A 30 -7.67 -26.60 1.23
C VAL A 30 -7.61 -25.95 2.61
N GLU A 31 -6.43 -25.50 3.03
CA GLU A 31 -6.20 -24.81 4.31
C GLU A 31 -6.19 -23.28 4.13
N GLY A 32 -7.19 -22.74 3.44
CA GLY A 32 -7.21 -21.33 3.05
C GLY A 32 -7.03 -20.33 4.19
N ALA A 33 -7.64 -20.58 5.36
CA ALA A 33 -7.46 -19.73 6.53
C ALA A 33 -6.01 -19.71 7.05
N TYR A 34 -5.33 -20.86 7.01
CA TYR A 34 -3.92 -20.97 7.39
C TYR A 34 -3.02 -20.23 6.39
N VAL A 35 -3.26 -20.40 5.10
CA VAL A 35 -2.52 -19.71 4.03
C VAL A 35 -2.69 -18.19 4.15
N TYR A 36 -3.92 -17.70 4.38
CA TYR A 36 -4.16 -16.28 4.64
C TYR A 36 -3.38 -15.78 5.85
N GLY A 37 -3.39 -16.55 6.95
CA GLY A 37 -2.62 -16.22 8.15
C GLY A 37 -1.12 -16.11 7.88
N LEU A 38 -0.54 -17.04 7.09
CA LEU A 38 0.88 -16.99 6.72
C LEU A 38 1.22 -15.79 5.85
N VAL A 39 0.40 -15.48 4.84
CA VAL A 39 0.63 -14.33 3.94
C VAL A 39 0.56 -13.02 4.71
N THR A 40 -0.44 -12.85 5.58
CA THR A 40 -0.58 -11.65 6.41
C THR A 40 0.51 -11.54 7.47
N ALA A 41 0.95 -12.66 8.06
CA ALA A 41 2.08 -12.69 8.97
C ALA A 41 3.39 -12.30 8.26
N ALA A 42 3.61 -12.77 7.04
CA ALA A 42 4.76 -12.39 6.23
C ALA A 42 4.76 -10.87 5.92
N PHE A 43 3.61 -10.31 5.54
CA PHE A 43 3.45 -8.87 5.35
C PHE A 43 3.76 -8.08 6.62
N GLY A 44 3.21 -8.50 7.78
CA GLY A 44 3.48 -7.89 9.07
C GLY A 44 4.95 -7.97 9.49
N ALA A 45 5.61 -9.11 9.26
CA ALA A 45 7.04 -9.27 9.51
C ALA A 45 7.88 -8.34 8.62
N GLY A 46 7.52 -8.22 7.34
CA GLY A 46 8.11 -7.25 6.42
C GLY A 46 7.93 -5.81 6.91
N ALA A 47 6.71 -5.46 7.32
CA ALA A 47 6.40 -4.13 7.84
C ALA A 47 7.21 -3.79 9.11
N LEU A 48 7.40 -4.76 10.01
CA LEU A 48 8.27 -4.59 11.17
C LEU A 48 9.72 -4.26 10.77
N ILE A 49 10.27 -5.03 9.81
CA ILE A 49 11.62 -4.78 9.30
C ILE A 49 11.71 -3.41 8.63
N GLY A 50 10.74 -3.04 7.80
CA GLY A 50 10.69 -1.74 7.15
C GLY A 50 10.63 -0.57 8.13
N ALA A 51 9.81 -0.69 9.19
CA ALA A 51 9.71 0.31 10.24
C ALA A 51 11.02 0.44 11.03
N VAL A 52 11.65 -0.67 11.40
CA VAL A 52 12.96 -0.68 12.08
C VAL A 52 14.03 -0.08 11.16
N ALA A 53 14.09 -0.49 9.90
CA ALA A 53 15.04 0.04 8.92
C ALA A 53 14.90 1.56 8.74
N SER A 54 13.68 2.10 8.78
CA SER A 54 13.45 3.55 8.69
C SER A 54 14.08 4.35 9.84
N GLY A 55 14.27 3.73 11.00
CA GLY A 55 14.94 4.36 12.15
C GLY A 55 16.46 4.41 12.03
N TYR A 56 17.06 3.44 11.32
CA TYR A 56 18.52 3.33 11.17
C TYR A 56 19.01 3.90 9.85
N MET A 57 18.24 3.83 8.80
CA MET A 57 18.62 4.30 7.46
C MET A 57 18.20 5.76 7.26
N LYS A 58 19.10 6.53 6.65
CA LYS A 58 18.72 7.87 6.20
C LYS A 58 17.65 7.75 5.13
N GLY A 59 16.51 8.39 5.36
CA GLY A 59 15.44 8.46 4.39
C GLY A 59 15.86 9.09 3.06
N PRO A 60 15.07 8.89 1.99
CA PRO A 60 15.29 9.58 0.74
C PRO A 60 15.22 11.10 0.95
N LYS A 61 15.88 11.86 0.07
CA LYS A 61 15.75 13.33 0.08
C LYS A 61 14.27 13.69 -0.06
N ASP A 62 13.83 14.76 0.61
CA ASP A 62 12.43 15.21 0.61
C ASP A 62 11.85 15.36 -0.80
N THR A 63 12.66 15.83 -1.76
CA THR A 63 12.29 15.95 -3.17
C THR A 63 12.01 14.62 -3.88
N ASN A 64 12.56 13.51 -3.39
CA ASN A 64 12.45 12.18 -3.98
C ASN A 64 11.56 11.23 -3.17
N LEU A 65 11.12 11.64 -1.99
CA LEU A 65 10.32 10.80 -1.08
C LEU A 65 9.01 10.34 -1.75
N ILE A 66 8.24 11.27 -2.29
CA ILE A 66 6.95 10.97 -2.93
C ILE A 66 7.14 10.09 -4.17
N PRO A 67 8.00 10.40 -5.15
CA PRO A 67 8.23 9.52 -6.30
C PRO A 67 8.65 8.11 -5.92
N LEU A 68 9.59 7.96 -4.97
CA LEU A 68 10.06 6.65 -4.53
C LEU A 68 8.98 5.85 -3.81
N MET A 69 8.17 6.51 -3.00
CA MET A 69 7.00 5.89 -2.36
C MET A 69 6.03 5.34 -3.41
N PHE A 70 5.71 6.11 -4.45
CA PHE A 70 4.82 5.65 -5.51
C PHE A 70 5.42 4.52 -6.35
N ILE A 71 6.74 4.50 -6.58
CA ILE A 71 7.43 3.36 -7.21
C ILE A 71 7.30 2.10 -6.35
N ALA A 72 7.44 2.21 -5.03
CA ALA A 72 7.21 1.07 -4.13
C ALA A 72 5.77 0.56 -4.20
N TYR A 73 4.78 1.44 -4.34
CA TYR A 73 3.39 1.04 -4.54
C TYR A 73 3.09 0.45 -5.92
N VAL A 74 3.86 0.79 -6.95
CA VAL A 74 3.83 0.04 -8.24
C VAL A 74 4.22 -1.41 -8.00
N PHE A 75 5.27 -1.65 -7.21
CA PHE A 75 5.66 -3.01 -6.84
C PHE A 75 4.55 -3.71 -6.04
N SER A 76 4.01 -3.08 -4.98
CA SER A 76 2.93 -3.66 -4.17
C SER A 76 1.67 -3.92 -5.00
N GLY A 77 1.32 -3.05 -5.95
CA GLY A 77 0.24 -3.29 -6.91
C GLY A 77 0.51 -4.50 -7.80
N SER A 78 1.75 -4.68 -8.27
CA SER A 78 2.11 -5.83 -9.12
C SER A 78 2.01 -7.16 -8.38
N THR A 79 2.18 -7.19 -7.04
CA THR A 79 2.06 -8.44 -6.26
C THR A 79 0.66 -9.04 -6.37
N LEU A 80 -0.38 -8.21 -6.44
CA LEU A 80 -1.77 -8.67 -6.57
C LEU A 80 -2.01 -9.43 -7.88
N ALA A 81 -1.39 -8.99 -8.99
CA ALA A 81 -1.46 -9.73 -10.24
C ALA A 81 -0.59 -10.98 -10.23
N LEU A 82 0.61 -10.89 -9.66
CA LEU A 82 1.59 -11.98 -9.67
C LEU A 82 1.14 -13.21 -8.88
N ILE A 83 0.40 -13.04 -7.79
CA ILE A 83 -0.09 -14.18 -6.99
C ILE A 83 -1.15 -15.01 -7.71
N ILE A 84 -1.85 -14.43 -8.71
CA ILE A 84 -2.87 -15.15 -9.47
C ILE A 84 -2.23 -16.19 -10.41
N PHE A 85 -1.04 -15.90 -10.93
CA PHE A 85 -0.37 -16.74 -11.90
C PHE A 85 0.37 -17.95 -11.28
N TYR A 86 0.56 -17.95 -9.96
CA TYR A 86 1.31 -19.00 -9.27
C TYR A 86 0.51 -19.54 -8.09
N ASP A 87 0.09 -20.80 -8.18
CA ASP A 87 -0.64 -21.51 -7.12
C ASP A 87 0.28 -21.99 -5.97
N ALA A 88 1.24 -21.14 -5.59
CA ALA A 88 2.19 -21.41 -4.53
C ALA A 88 2.13 -20.32 -3.47
N TYR A 89 1.58 -20.64 -2.29
CA TYR A 89 1.46 -19.66 -1.19
C TYR A 89 2.81 -19.11 -0.69
N TRP A 90 3.90 -19.86 -0.84
CA TRP A 90 5.26 -19.37 -0.53
C TRP A 90 5.65 -18.16 -1.37
N TRP A 91 5.23 -18.15 -2.63
CA TRP A 91 5.45 -17.02 -3.51
C TRP A 91 4.67 -15.78 -3.06
N ALA A 92 3.40 -15.96 -2.68
CA ALA A 92 2.59 -14.90 -2.10
C ALA A 92 3.20 -14.35 -0.81
N MET A 93 3.68 -15.23 0.09
CA MET A 93 4.38 -14.83 1.31
C MET A 93 5.61 -13.96 1.02
N LEU A 94 6.45 -14.36 0.05
CA LEU A 94 7.65 -13.60 -0.32
C LEU A 94 7.28 -12.21 -0.87
N LEU A 95 6.32 -12.15 -1.78
CA LEU A 95 5.87 -10.90 -2.39
C LEU A 95 5.27 -9.95 -1.34
N PHE A 96 4.41 -10.47 -0.46
CA PHE A 96 3.80 -9.68 0.61
C PHE A 96 4.81 -9.26 1.67
N PHE A 97 5.77 -10.09 2.01
CA PHE A 97 6.88 -9.73 2.89
C PHE A 97 7.66 -8.52 2.36
N VAL A 98 8.06 -8.55 1.08
CA VAL A 98 8.78 -7.44 0.45
C VAL A 98 7.90 -6.19 0.35
N SER A 99 6.61 -6.34 0.02
CA SER A 99 5.65 -5.23 0.01
C SER A 99 5.51 -4.57 1.39
N GLY A 100 5.45 -5.38 2.46
CA GLY A 100 5.39 -4.88 3.83
C GLY A 100 6.61 -4.05 4.22
N ILE A 101 7.83 -4.48 3.80
CA ILE A 101 9.06 -3.70 4.03
C ILE A 101 8.95 -2.31 3.41
N PHE A 102 8.60 -2.23 2.14
CA PHE A 102 8.50 -0.96 1.43
C PHE A 102 7.39 -0.07 1.98
N GLU A 103 6.22 -0.65 2.26
CA GLU A 103 5.09 0.11 2.78
C GLU A 103 5.42 0.77 4.11
N ALA A 104 5.89 0.01 5.10
CA ALA A 104 6.21 0.56 6.41
C ALA A 104 7.38 1.54 6.36
N TYR A 105 8.43 1.25 5.58
CA TYR A 105 9.58 2.14 5.42
C TYR A 105 9.15 3.51 4.87
N PHE A 106 8.40 3.53 3.78
CA PHE A 106 7.95 4.79 3.17
C PHE A 106 6.86 5.49 3.98
N TYR A 107 5.97 4.75 4.64
CA TYR A 107 4.95 5.32 5.52
C TYR A 107 5.56 6.10 6.68
N VAL A 108 6.59 5.56 7.34
CA VAL A 108 7.30 6.25 8.44
C VAL A 108 7.98 7.52 7.92
N HIS A 109 8.69 7.45 6.80
CA HIS A 109 9.33 8.64 6.22
C HIS A 109 8.33 9.69 5.76
N PHE A 110 7.22 9.28 5.16
CA PHE A 110 6.15 10.19 4.72
C PHE A 110 5.48 10.89 5.90
N THR A 111 5.11 10.17 6.94
CA THR A 111 4.50 10.75 8.14
C THR A 111 5.46 11.68 8.86
N THR A 112 6.73 11.31 9.00
CA THR A 112 7.77 12.16 9.59
C THR A 112 7.97 13.44 8.78
N TRP A 113 8.05 13.34 7.46
CA TRP A 113 8.14 14.49 6.58
C TRP A 113 6.92 15.41 6.70
N LEU A 114 5.73 14.84 6.70
CA LEU A 114 4.48 15.59 6.85
C LEU A 114 4.43 16.35 8.18
N GLN A 115 4.89 15.71 9.28
CA GLN A 115 5.00 16.35 10.59
C GLN A 115 5.97 17.52 10.59
N LYS A 116 7.11 17.39 9.89
CA LYS A 116 8.13 18.45 9.81
C LYS A 116 7.66 19.69 9.06
N ILE A 117 6.86 19.52 8.00
CA ILE A 117 6.38 20.65 7.19
C ILE A 117 5.10 21.27 7.71
N THR A 118 4.42 20.62 8.67
CA THR A 118 3.14 21.09 9.20
C THR A 118 3.38 21.93 10.45
N PRO A 119 2.85 23.18 10.52
CA PRO A 119 2.89 23.98 11.74
C PRO A 119 2.22 23.26 12.91
N GLU A 120 2.75 23.42 14.13
CA GLU A 120 2.29 22.70 15.33
C GLU A 120 0.78 22.84 15.57
N TYR A 121 0.21 24.03 15.36
CA TYR A 121 -1.23 24.30 15.58
C TYR A 121 -2.15 23.59 14.56
N LEU A 122 -1.63 23.10 13.44
CA LEU A 122 -2.37 22.35 12.40
C LEU A 122 -2.09 20.85 12.45
N LEU A 123 -1.08 20.41 13.21
CA LEU A 123 -0.59 19.03 13.18
C LEU A 123 -1.71 18.01 13.43
N GLY A 124 -2.54 18.24 14.45
CA GLY A 124 -3.67 17.36 14.76
C GLY A 124 -4.67 17.25 13.61
N ARG A 125 -5.00 18.37 12.95
CA ARG A 125 -5.94 18.38 11.81
C ARG A 125 -5.38 17.65 10.61
N VAL A 126 -4.12 17.88 10.28
CA VAL A 126 -3.45 17.22 9.15
C VAL A 126 -3.34 15.72 9.38
N MET A 127 -2.98 15.28 10.60
CA MET A 127 -2.92 13.87 10.95
C MET A 127 -4.30 13.19 10.96
N SER A 128 -5.34 13.89 11.40
CA SER A 128 -6.72 13.38 11.34
C SER A 128 -7.20 13.19 9.89
N VAL A 129 -6.85 14.13 8.99
CA VAL A 129 -7.16 13.98 7.56
C VAL A 129 -6.39 12.80 6.95
N LEU A 130 -5.11 12.63 7.32
CA LEU A 130 -4.33 11.48 6.88
C LEU A 130 -4.97 10.16 7.34
N MET A 131 -5.35 10.05 8.60
CA MET A 131 -6.03 8.86 9.14
C MET A 131 -7.38 8.61 8.46
N LEU A 132 -8.17 9.65 8.22
CA LEU A 132 -9.44 9.53 7.51
C LEU A 132 -9.24 8.98 6.09
N MET A 133 -8.23 9.47 5.36
CA MET A 133 -7.92 9.02 4.00
C MET A 133 -7.31 7.62 3.96
N SER A 134 -6.55 7.23 4.99
CA SER A 134 -5.91 5.91 5.05
C SER A 134 -6.84 4.81 5.57
N MET A 135 -7.67 5.09 6.56
CA MET A 135 -8.48 4.08 7.25
C MET A 135 -9.98 4.36 7.20
N GLY A 136 -10.40 5.64 7.17
CA GLY A 136 -11.81 6.01 7.23
C GLY A 136 -12.60 5.61 5.98
N LEU A 137 -11.94 5.48 4.84
CA LEU A 137 -12.56 5.04 3.58
C LEU A 137 -12.56 3.51 3.42
N LEU A 138 -11.83 2.76 4.26
CA LEU A 138 -11.70 1.30 4.14
C LEU A 138 -13.04 0.57 4.16
N PRO A 139 -14.00 0.85 5.08
CA PRO A 139 -15.27 0.12 5.09
C PRO A 139 -16.05 0.25 3.78
N ILE A 140 -15.99 1.44 3.16
CA ILE A 140 -16.65 1.69 1.87
C ILE A 140 -15.89 0.95 0.76
N ALA A 141 -14.57 1.01 0.77
CA ALA A 141 -13.72 0.34 -0.20
C ALA A 141 -13.87 -1.19 -0.11
N ASP A 142 -13.90 -1.75 1.11
CA ASP A 142 -14.09 -3.19 1.35
C ASP A 142 -15.46 -3.66 0.86
N ALA A 143 -16.53 -2.89 1.10
CA ALA A 143 -17.88 -3.20 0.62
C ALA A 143 -17.95 -3.20 -0.92
N ILE A 144 -17.37 -2.19 -1.58
CA ILE A 144 -17.34 -2.09 -3.04
C ILE A 144 -16.51 -3.24 -3.63
N MET A 145 -15.32 -3.48 -3.09
CA MET A 145 -14.46 -4.55 -3.59
C MET A 145 -15.01 -5.94 -3.29
N GLY A 146 -15.66 -6.15 -2.16
CA GLY A 146 -16.38 -7.40 -1.86
C GLY A 146 -17.41 -7.71 -2.93
N PHE A 147 -18.21 -6.71 -3.33
CA PHE A 147 -19.17 -6.85 -4.41
C PHE A 147 -18.53 -7.17 -5.77
N VAL A 148 -17.40 -6.53 -6.09
CA VAL A 148 -16.67 -6.79 -7.34
C VAL A 148 -16.06 -8.18 -7.34
N ILE A 149 -15.49 -8.62 -6.21
CA ILE A 149 -14.88 -9.95 -6.04
C ILE A 149 -15.93 -11.08 -6.21
N GLU A 150 -17.18 -10.85 -5.83
CA GLU A 150 -18.27 -11.80 -6.01
C GLU A 150 -18.50 -12.16 -7.48
N TYR A 151 -18.24 -11.23 -8.42
CA TYR A 151 -18.30 -11.53 -9.86
C TYR A 151 -17.07 -12.28 -10.37
N SER A 152 -15.88 -11.87 -9.99
CA SER A 152 -14.63 -12.53 -10.35
C SER A 152 -13.46 -11.97 -9.52
N LEU A 153 -12.91 -12.83 -8.67
CA LEU A 153 -11.73 -12.51 -7.87
C LEU A 153 -10.54 -12.12 -8.75
N ASP A 154 -10.24 -12.94 -9.76
CA ASP A 154 -9.06 -12.74 -10.63
C ASP A 154 -9.15 -11.40 -11.38
N MET A 155 -10.34 -11.06 -11.91
CA MET A 155 -10.56 -9.77 -12.57
C MET A 155 -10.43 -8.61 -11.59
N ALA A 156 -10.95 -8.71 -10.37
CA ALA A 156 -10.84 -7.68 -9.35
C ALA A 156 -9.38 -7.41 -8.97
N MET A 157 -8.59 -8.48 -8.77
CA MET A 157 -7.17 -8.39 -8.43
C MET A 157 -6.34 -7.82 -9.58
N ILE A 158 -6.56 -8.27 -10.81
CA ILE A 158 -5.86 -7.76 -12.00
C ILE A 158 -6.22 -6.28 -12.24
N ALA A 159 -7.51 -5.94 -12.19
CA ALA A 159 -7.97 -4.56 -12.41
C ALA A 159 -7.38 -3.60 -11.36
N SER A 160 -7.42 -3.98 -10.07
CA SER A 160 -6.82 -3.19 -8.98
C SER A 160 -5.30 -3.06 -9.16
N SER A 161 -4.62 -4.15 -9.54
CA SER A 161 -3.19 -4.16 -9.82
C SER A 161 -2.82 -3.20 -10.96
N VAL A 162 -3.48 -3.34 -12.13
CA VAL A 162 -3.23 -2.49 -13.30
C VAL A 162 -3.52 -1.02 -12.98
N PHE A 163 -4.65 -0.75 -12.31
CA PHE A 163 -5.00 0.61 -11.90
C PHE A 163 -3.94 1.22 -11.00
N LEU A 164 -3.50 0.49 -9.96
CA LEU A 164 -2.46 0.96 -9.03
C LEU A 164 -1.13 1.18 -9.75
N MET A 165 -0.71 0.25 -10.61
CA MET A 165 0.54 0.39 -11.36
C MET A 165 0.51 1.63 -12.27
N VAL A 166 -0.57 1.83 -13.01
CA VAL A 166 -0.72 2.99 -13.92
C VAL A 166 -0.79 4.29 -13.10
N PHE A 167 -1.65 4.35 -12.10
CA PHE A 167 -1.83 5.54 -11.27
C PHE A 167 -0.52 5.91 -10.55
N CYS A 168 0.09 4.97 -9.85
CA CYS A 168 1.34 5.21 -9.11
C CYS A 168 2.50 5.51 -10.06
N GLY A 169 2.58 4.84 -11.19
CA GLY A 169 3.58 5.11 -12.22
C GLY A 169 3.47 6.54 -12.78
N LEU A 170 2.26 6.99 -13.11
CA LEU A 170 2.01 8.35 -13.58
C LEU A 170 2.37 9.41 -12.53
N VAL A 171 2.03 9.15 -11.25
CA VAL A 171 2.40 10.08 -10.16
C VAL A 171 3.91 10.09 -9.95
N ALA A 172 4.59 8.95 -10.00
CA ALA A 172 6.04 8.86 -9.82
C ALA A 172 6.83 9.62 -10.90
N ILE A 173 6.34 9.58 -12.15
CA ILE A 173 6.99 10.26 -13.29
C ILE A 173 6.67 11.76 -13.31
N ASN A 174 5.58 12.21 -12.71
CA ASN A 174 5.12 13.59 -12.79
C ASN A 174 6.13 14.53 -12.09
N PRO A 175 6.69 15.55 -12.78
CA PRO A 175 7.63 16.49 -12.18
C PRO A 175 7.09 17.23 -10.96
N LYS A 176 5.78 17.45 -10.90
CA LYS A 176 5.11 18.09 -9.74
C LYS A 176 5.13 17.26 -8.46
N SER A 177 5.36 15.95 -8.55
CA SER A 177 5.54 15.09 -7.39
C SER A 177 6.88 15.32 -6.69
N ARG A 178 7.87 15.90 -7.40
CA ARG A 178 9.20 16.25 -6.87
C ARG A 178 9.27 17.63 -6.25
N VAL A 179 8.27 18.47 -6.50
CA VAL A 179 8.23 19.85 -5.99
C VAL A 179 7.57 19.84 -4.62
N VAL A 180 8.33 19.46 -3.62
CA VAL A 180 8.07 19.89 -2.25
C VAL A 180 9.15 20.90 -1.92
N THR A 181 8.98 22.10 -2.45
CA THR A 181 9.84 23.22 -2.14
C THR A 181 9.51 23.66 -0.72
N SER A 182 10.43 23.46 0.18
CA SER A 182 10.53 24.29 1.35
C SER A 182 10.95 25.71 0.88
N GLU A 183 9.99 26.54 0.49
CA GLU A 183 10.18 27.96 0.61
C GLU A 183 10.20 28.28 2.11
N LYS A 184 11.41 28.44 2.63
CA LYS A 184 11.66 29.21 3.84
C LYS A 184 11.95 30.64 3.45
#